data_8af12753cc81349bf3e05f2c324417b3
#
_entry.id   8af12753cc81349bf3e05f2c324417b3
#
_cell.length_a   1.000
_cell.length_b   1.000
_cell.length_c   1.000
_cell.angle_alpha   90.00
_cell.angle_beta   90.00
_cell.angle_gamma   90.00
#
_symmetry.space_group_name_H-M   'P 1'
#
loop_
_entity.id
_entity.type
_entity.pdbx_description
1 polymer ?
#
loop_
_entity_poly.entity_id
_entity_poly.type
_entity_poly.pdbx_seq_one_letter_code
_entity_poly.pdbx_strand_id
1 'polypeptide(L)'
;MKKINVAIIGGGGREHAIALKLKESPLLDKLFCLPGNAGIAECATCAPVSPMDFEGIFDFCIKNGVDLVSVSYTHLRAHETDSYL
;
A
#
# COMPACT_ATOMS: atom_id res chain seq x y z
N MET A 1 12.79 17.00 -8.24
CA MET A 1 11.85 15.98 -8.64
C MET A 1 10.87 15.73 -7.54
N LYS A 2 9.61 15.56 -7.89
CA LYS A 2 8.60 15.46 -6.88
C LYS A 2 8.50 14.05 -6.37
N LYS A 3 8.44 13.88 -5.08
CA LYS A 3 8.28 12.57 -4.48
C LYS A 3 6.80 12.26 -4.32
N ILE A 4 6.48 10.99 -4.24
CA ILE A 4 5.09 10.57 -4.13
C ILE A 4 4.87 9.75 -2.87
N ASN A 5 3.64 9.72 -2.43
CA ASN A 5 3.22 8.91 -1.30
C ASN A 5 2.49 7.70 -1.86
N VAL A 6 2.84 6.52 -1.36
CA VAL A 6 2.30 5.27 -1.87
C VAL A 6 1.63 4.51 -0.73
N ALA A 7 0.49 3.91 -1.00
CA ALA A 7 -0.19 3.04 -0.05
C ALA A 7 -0.29 1.64 -0.65
N ILE A 8 0.07 0.63 0.13
CA ILE A 8 -0.03 -0.75 -0.28
C ILE A 8 -1.19 -1.36 0.50
N ILE A 9 -2.06 -2.06 -0.19
CA ILE A 9 -3.22 -2.65 0.45
C ILE A 9 -2.95 -4.14 0.66
N GLY A 10 -2.95 -4.55 1.90
CA GLY A 10 -2.71 -5.93 2.28
C GLY A 10 -1.75 -6.01 3.44
N GLY A 11 -1.45 -7.20 3.89
CA GLY A 11 -0.60 -7.36 5.05
C GLY A 11 0.22 -8.64 5.04
N GLY A 12 0.42 -9.23 3.90
CA GLY A 12 1.15 -10.48 3.83
C GLY A 12 2.62 -10.30 3.49
N GLY A 13 3.29 -11.40 3.29
CA GLY A 13 4.70 -11.36 2.95
C GLY A 13 4.98 -10.69 1.64
N ARG A 14 4.05 -10.80 0.69
CA ARG A 14 4.22 -10.17 -0.59
C ARG A 14 4.22 -8.66 -0.46
N GLU A 15 3.32 -8.14 0.39
CA GLU A 15 3.25 -6.72 0.63
C GLU A 15 4.51 -6.23 1.33
N HIS A 16 5.06 -7.07 2.20
CA HIS A 16 6.29 -6.70 2.90
C HIS A 16 7.44 -6.57 1.89
N ALA A 17 7.53 -7.49 0.94
CA ALA A 17 8.56 -7.42 -0.08
C ALA A 17 8.40 -6.17 -0.94
N ILE A 18 7.18 -5.84 -1.29
CA ILE A 18 6.92 -4.64 -2.09
C ILE A 18 7.31 -3.39 -1.30
N ALA A 19 7.00 -3.37 -0.01
CA ALA A 19 7.31 -2.22 0.81
C ALA A 19 8.83 -2.01 0.90
N LEU A 20 9.58 -3.08 1.07
CA LEU A 20 11.02 -2.97 1.13
C LEU A 20 11.59 -2.45 -0.17
N LYS A 21 11.03 -2.89 -1.27
CA LYS A 21 11.51 -2.46 -2.56
C LYS A 21 11.20 -0.99 -2.79
N LEU A 22 10.00 -0.57 -2.44
CA LEU A 22 9.62 0.82 -2.63
C LEU A 22 10.40 1.75 -1.73
N LYS A 23 10.75 1.28 -0.54
CA LYS A 23 11.49 2.12 0.38
C LYS A 23 12.86 2.50 -0.17
N GLU A 24 13.37 1.72 -1.10
CA GLU A 24 14.65 2.04 -1.70
C GLU A 24 14.53 3.07 -2.82
N SER A 25 13.33 3.41 -3.20
CA SER A 25 13.14 4.33 -4.31
C SER A 25 13.38 5.78 -3.88
N PRO A 26 14.18 6.52 -4.63
CA PRO A 26 14.40 7.92 -4.30
C PRO A 26 13.18 8.81 -4.56
N LEU A 27 12.18 8.26 -5.25
CA LEU A 27 10.98 9.02 -5.54
C LEU A 27 9.91 8.85 -4.48
N LEU A 28 10.13 7.98 -3.51
CA LEU A 28 9.13 7.72 -2.50
C LEU A 28 9.25 8.74 -1.38
N ASP A 29 8.13 9.36 -1.02
CA ASP A 29 8.10 10.26 0.12
C ASP A 29 7.62 9.49 1.34
N LYS A 30 6.38 9.05 1.35
CA LYS A 30 5.84 8.30 2.47
C LYS A 30 5.27 7.00 1.98
N LEU A 31 5.40 5.96 2.79
CA LEU A 31 4.91 4.65 2.43
C LEU A 31 3.94 4.18 3.51
N PHE A 32 2.75 3.79 3.09
CA PHE A 32 1.73 3.29 3.99
C PHE A 32 1.36 1.88 3.60
N CYS A 33 0.92 1.09 4.55
CA CYS A 33 0.44 -0.25 4.25
C CYS A 33 -0.82 -0.50 5.07
N LEU A 34 -1.89 -0.91 4.45
CA LEU A 34 -3.19 -1.04 5.08
C LEU A 34 -3.70 -2.46 4.93
N PRO A 35 -3.87 -3.22 5.98
CA PRO A 35 -3.54 -2.88 7.36
C PRO A 35 -2.07 -3.15 7.69
N GLY A 36 -1.33 -3.86 6.85
CA GLY A 36 0.04 -4.16 7.12
C GLY A 36 0.21 -5.23 8.19
N ASN A 37 1.40 -5.35 8.70
CA ASN A 37 1.66 -6.25 9.83
C ASN A 37 2.87 -5.72 10.58
N ALA A 38 3.28 -6.42 11.63
CA ALA A 38 4.36 -5.94 12.49
C ALA A 38 5.68 -5.81 11.73
N GLY A 39 5.96 -6.70 10.81
CA GLY A 39 7.18 -6.62 10.03
C GLY A 39 7.16 -5.43 9.09
N ILE A 40 6.03 -5.19 8.46
CA ILE A 40 5.89 -4.07 7.54
C ILE A 40 5.95 -2.77 8.29
N ALA A 41 5.47 -2.74 9.53
CA ALA A 41 5.46 -1.53 10.32
C ALA A 41 6.86 -0.98 10.56
N GLU A 42 7.88 -1.79 10.37
CA GLU A 42 9.24 -1.31 10.56
C GLU A 42 9.70 -0.49 9.35
N CYS A 43 9.07 -0.65 8.22
CA CYS A 43 9.48 0.08 7.03
C CYS A 43 8.37 0.94 6.42
N ALA A 44 7.17 0.85 6.93
CA ALA A 44 6.05 1.62 6.41
C ALA A 44 5.11 1.97 7.54
N THR A 45 4.27 2.95 7.33
CA THR A 45 3.27 3.31 8.32
C THR A 45 2.04 2.45 8.08
N CYS A 46 1.63 1.69 9.08
CA CYS A 46 0.47 0.85 8.97
C CYS A 46 -0.72 1.51 9.65
N ALA A 47 -1.90 1.27 9.16
CA ALA A 47 -3.12 1.80 9.75
C ALA A 47 -4.17 0.70 9.76
N PRO A 48 -5.06 0.68 10.73
CA PRO A 48 -6.03 -0.41 10.88
C PRO A 48 -7.20 -0.26 9.92
N VAL A 49 -6.91 -0.30 8.64
CA VAL A 49 -7.94 -0.19 7.61
C VAL A 49 -7.99 -1.53 6.90
N SER A 50 -9.16 -2.14 6.88
CA SER A 50 -9.33 -3.44 6.25
C SER A 50 -9.10 -3.35 4.75
N PRO A 51 -8.49 -4.35 4.14
CA PRO A 51 -8.32 -4.34 2.68
C PRO A 51 -9.64 -4.42 1.94
N MET A 52 -10.72 -4.79 2.64
CA MET A 52 -12.02 -4.81 2.03
C MET A 52 -12.82 -3.54 2.28
N ASP A 53 -12.30 -2.65 3.09
CA ASP A 53 -13.00 -1.42 3.44
C ASP A 53 -12.60 -0.35 2.44
N PHE A 54 -13.24 -0.36 1.29
CA PHE A 54 -12.85 0.55 0.23
C PHE A 54 -13.06 2.01 0.59
N GLU A 55 -14.11 2.29 1.36
CA GLU A 55 -14.35 3.66 1.76
C GLU A 55 -13.28 4.14 2.73
N GLY A 56 -12.88 3.27 3.64
CA GLY A 56 -11.84 3.61 4.59
C GLY A 56 -10.50 3.83 3.89
N ILE A 57 -10.20 3.00 2.89
CA ILE A 57 -8.98 3.14 2.13
C ILE A 57 -8.98 4.47 1.39
N PHE A 58 -10.10 4.78 0.75
CA PHE A 58 -10.21 6.01 -0.02
C PHE A 58 -10.04 7.23 0.89
N ASP A 59 -10.71 7.21 2.03
CA ASP A 59 -10.63 8.30 2.98
C ASP A 59 -9.19 8.45 3.50
N PHE A 60 -8.54 7.34 3.79
CA PHE A 60 -7.17 7.38 4.27
C PHE A 60 -6.26 7.99 3.21
N CYS A 61 -6.45 7.62 1.96
CA CYS A 61 -5.61 8.11 0.89
C CYS A 61 -5.79 9.61 0.70
N ILE A 62 -7.00 10.08 0.81
CA ILE A 62 -7.26 11.51 0.67
C ILE A 62 -6.64 12.27 1.83
N LYS A 63 -6.81 11.78 3.04
CA LYS A 63 -6.30 12.49 4.20
C LYS A 63 -4.79 12.52 4.24
N ASN A 64 -4.15 11.53 3.70
CA ASN A 64 -2.71 11.44 3.77
C ASN A 64 -2.00 11.80 2.46
N GLY A 65 -2.74 12.27 1.50
CA GLY A 65 -2.14 12.72 0.24
C GLY A 65 -1.48 11.61 -0.54
N VAL A 66 -2.09 10.42 -0.54
CA VAL A 66 -1.53 9.28 -1.24
C VAL A 66 -1.70 9.47 -2.74
N ASP A 67 -0.61 9.29 -3.48
CA ASP A 67 -0.63 9.48 -4.91
C ASP A 67 -0.81 8.19 -5.68
N LEU A 68 -0.42 7.07 -5.09
CA LEU A 68 -0.48 5.79 -5.78
C LEU A 68 -0.92 4.71 -4.80
N VAL A 69 -1.85 3.88 -5.21
CA VAL A 69 -2.33 2.78 -4.38
C VAL A 69 -2.00 1.49 -5.09
N SER A 70 -1.32 0.59 -4.39
CA SER A 70 -0.97 -0.71 -4.93
C SER A 70 -1.81 -1.76 -4.24
N VAL A 71 -2.56 -2.54 -4.99
CA VAL A 71 -3.42 -3.55 -4.44
C VAL A 71 -2.93 -4.90 -4.94
N SER A 72 -2.75 -5.82 -3.99
CA SER A 72 -2.27 -7.14 -4.34
C SER A 72 -3.33 -8.17 -4.02
N TYR A 73 -3.75 -8.93 -5.00
CA TYR A 73 -4.73 -9.96 -4.77
C TYR A 73 -4.05 -11.27 -4.92
N THR A 74 -4.17 -12.10 -3.92
CA THR A 74 -3.44 -13.33 -3.96
C THR A 74 -4.23 -14.46 -4.50
N HIS A 75 -5.54 -14.47 -4.39
CA HIS A 75 -6.24 -15.63 -4.86
C HIS A 75 -7.26 -15.27 -5.85
N LEU A 76 -7.18 -14.17 -6.51
CA LEU A 76 -8.15 -13.78 -7.26
C LEU A 76 -8.07 -14.34 -8.54
N ARG A 77 -9.04 -14.47 -9.28
CA ARG A 77 -9.03 -14.94 -10.44
C ARG A 77 -8.35 -14.15 -11.21
N ALA A 78 -7.67 -14.55 -11.75
CA ALA A 78 -6.79 -14.02 -12.27
C ALA A 78 -6.87 -13.18 -13.35
N HIS A 79 -7.58 -13.37 -14.12
CA HIS A 79 -7.53 -12.61 -15.23
C HIS A 79 -7.68 -11.20 -14.96
N GLU A 80 -7.82 -10.91 -13.86
CA GLU A 80 -8.00 -9.67 -13.57
C GLU A 80 -6.90 -8.92 -13.59
N THR A 81 -6.79 -7.97 -14.06
CA THR A 81 -5.74 -7.23 -14.09
C THR A 81 -5.54 -6.59 -12.87
N ASP A 82 -4.42 -6.26 -12.61
CA ASP A 82 -4.15 -5.56 -11.47
C ASP A 82 -4.49 -4.20 -11.67
N SER A 83 -5.06 -3.59 -10.80
CA SER A 83 -5.44 -2.28 -10.93
C SER A 83 -4.53 -1.36 -10.32
N TYR A 84 -4.14 -0.35 -11.01
CA TYR A 84 -3.32 0.62 -10.42
C TYR A 84 -3.95 1.93 -10.59
N LEU A 85 -3.76 2.80 -9.70
CA LEU A 85 -4.33 4.11 -9.81
C LEU A 85 -3.30 5.18 -9.87
#